data_7a7711fa7d6288288c541a7a8d34e712
#
_entry.id   7a7711fa7d6288288c541a7a8d34e712
#
_cell.length_a   1.000
_cell.length_b   1.000
_cell.length_c   1.000
_cell.angle_alpha   90.00
_cell.angle_beta   90.00
_cell.angle_gamma   90.00
#
_symmetry.space_group_name_H-M   'P 1'
#
loop_
_entity.id
_entity.type
_entity.pdbx_description
1 polymer ?
#
loop_
_entity_poly.entity_id
_entity_poly.type
_entity_poly.pdbx_seq_one_letter_code
_entity_poly.pdbx_strand_id
1 'polypeptide(L)'
;MLKTKRKSKKSKHKHSEKTTALSKKEVAAQKRKTSKKRNELVQAIVICCLVSAAVSIPLLFVARPKIAIAGGVAVAILQFSYKYPRQALWSFLIYLPFSGTITYAIGGGNAAFQVAKDAFYIPALIGLIQSCKKKQLPLFIPKEMLSTFSILLMMAMLTLIFVNGEMQLNPMKGDKPILQAILGLKVLIGYIPLIACTYYLIRTKKDLVFFGRMHVVLAIACCLLGLIQYLLLQSGKCAGTRGMTGEELYKATLQARCFVGGSLVFSPEVKFIRLPGTFVAPWQWAWFLISNAFLTFASAFCDPSFWWRVIGLFGMALVFANAVISGQRAALVMVPVTTAILLVLTGQFVNFKRFIPIGAGLAILLFFGAATNPGVVEQRWESFVDRWNAAPPQQFLFNQFEQSHNFIIDKPLGRGLGRATNSTRIFGFTQLIETFQPKLMYELGYPGMIAFQIMLLHLAFLTFRAYRAVKDKNLRSYGASFWVFVGFITINPQYYPLDVDPVSVYYWVLAGAILKLPKIDKQVQDEKHLELEGHELEVHDQLKEKKIIASAPI
;
A
#
# COMPACT_ATOMS: atom_id res chain seq x y z
N MET A 1 12.86 42.18 -58.32
CA MET A 1 13.25 41.32 -57.18
C MET A 1 12.43 41.58 -55.90
N LEU A 2 11.82 42.71 -55.65
CA LEU A 2 11.11 43.04 -54.41
C LEU A 2 9.70 42.40 -54.25
N LYS A 3 9.02 41.99 -55.31
CA LYS A 3 7.67 41.37 -55.23
C LYS A 3 7.69 39.89 -54.79
N THR A 4 8.77 39.16 -55.06
CA THR A 4 8.90 37.75 -54.70
C THR A 4 9.18 37.52 -53.22
N LYS A 5 10.00 38.41 -52.58
CA LYS A 5 10.28 38.36 -51.12
C LYS A 5 9.03 38.63 -50.26
N ARG A 6 8.10 39.50 -50.73
CA ARG A 6 6.88 39.81 -50.00
C ARG A 6 5.87 38.65 -50.01
N LYS A 7 5.80 37.86 -51.09
CA LYS A 7 4.91 36.66 -51.17
C LYS A 7 5.39 35.52 -50.27
N SER A 8 6.72 35.28 -50.17
CA SER A 8 7.32 34.29 -49.31
C SER A 8 7.11 34.61 -47.82
N LYS A 9 7.28 35.89 -47.41
CA LYS A 9 7.04 36.30 -46.02
C LYS A 9 5.54 36.17 -45.60
N LYS A 10 4.62 36.47 -46.52
CA LYS A 10 3.16 36.34 -46.27
C LYS A 10 2.73 34.88 -46.18
N SER A 11 3.38 33.97 -46.94
CA SER A 11 3.10 32.53 -46.88
C SER A 11 3.61 31.91 -45.57
N LYS A 12 4.86 32.25 -45.13
CA LYS A 12 5.39 31.80 -43.86
C LYS A 12 4.57 32.30 -42.64
N HIS A 13 4.13 33.57 -42.68
CA HIS A 13 3.26 34.08 -41.61
C HIS A 13 1.89 33.39 -41.56
N LYS A 14 1.29 33.07 -42.72
CA LYS A 14 0.02 32.31 -42.79
C LYS A 14 0.18 30.86 -42.31
N HIS A 15 1.33 30.21 -42.55
CA HIS A 15 1.56 28.85 -42.07
C HIS A 15 1.83 28.82 -40.56
N SER A 16 2.61 29.78 -40.02
CA SER A 16 2.81 29.96 -38.60
C SER A 16 1.50 30.31 -37.85
N GLU A 17 0.68 31.19 -38.41
CA GLU A 17 -0.66 31.48 -37.85
C GLU A 17 -1.62 30.29 -37.88
N LYS A 18 -1.57 29.42 -38.92
CA LYS A 18 -2.40 28.22 -38.99
C LYS A 18 -1.96 27.18 -37.93
N THR A 19 -0.66 26.99 -37.74
CA THR A 19 -0.13 26.04 -36.71
C THR A 19 -0.47 26.53 -35.30
N THR A 20 -0.31 27.83 -35.03
CA THR A 20 -0.68 28.44 -33.74
C THR A 20 -2.20 28.42 -33.51
N ALA A 21 -3.02 28.57 -34.56
CA ALA A 21 -4.47 28.52 -34.44
C ALA A 21 -5.00 27.10 -34.20
N LEU A 22 -4.39 26.06 -34.78
CA LEU A 22 -4.70 24.65 -34.51
C LEU A 22 -4.35 24.29 -33.05
N SER A 23 -3.19 24.69 -32.57
CA SER A 23 -2.77 24.51 -31.16
C SER A 23 -3.72 25.22 -30.17
N LYS A 24 -4.17 26.44 -30.46
CA LYS A 24 -5.15 27.15 -29.62
C LYS A 24 -6.53 26.47 -29.60
N LYS A 25 -6.98 25.90 -30.71
CA LYS A 25 -8.24 25.12 -30.76
C LYS A 25 -8.15 23.84 -30.00
N GLU A 26 -7.03 23.11 -30.08
CA GLU A 26 -6.82 21.89 -29.34
C GLU A 26 -6.71 22.15 -27.83
N VAL A 27 -5.98 23.17 -27.40
CA VAL A 27 -5.91 23.61 -26.00
C VAL A 27 -7.28 24.03 -25.47
N ALA A 28 -8.09 24.74 -26.26
CA ALA A 28 -9.45 25.13 -25.90
C ALA A 28 -10.37 23.89 -25.77
N ALA A 29 -10.26 22.93 -26.69
CA ALA A 29 -11.01 21.68 -26.65
C ALA A 29 -10.62 20.82 -25.42
N GLN A 30 -9.34 20.80 -25.09
CA GLN A 30 -8.82 20.10 -23.92
C GLN A 30 -9.29 20.78 -22.61
N LYS A 31 -9.28 22.11 -22.54
CA LYS A 31 -9.85 22.87 -21.41
C LYS A 31 -11.36 22.63 -21.25
N ARG A 32 -12.11 22.57 -22.33
CA ARG A 32 -13.55 22.24 -22.29
C ARG A 32 -13.80 20.81 -21.80
N LYS A 33 -13.01 19.83 -22.25
CA LYS A 33 -13.09 18.42 -21.77
C LYS A 33 -12.76 18.31 -20.28
N THR A 34 -11.75 19.03 -19.81
CA THR A 34 -11.38 19.04 -18.37
C THR A 34 -12.44 19.75 -17.53
N SER A 35 -12.99 20.88 -17.99
CA SER A 35 -14.08 21.58 -17.30
C SER A 35 -15.35 20.72 -17.22
N LYS A 36 -15.73 20.06 -18.32
CA LYS A 36 -16.88 19.14 -18.34
C LYS A 36 -16.71 18.00 -17.34
N LYS A 37 -15.53 17.35 -17.32
CA LYS A 37 -15.22 16.28 -16.35
C LYS A 37 -15.25 16.77 -14.89
N ARG A 38 -14.78 18.01 -14.64
CA ARG A 38 -14.85 18.61 -13.32
C ARG A 38 -16.29 18.85 -12.87
N ASN A 39 -17.12 19.39 -13.76
CA ASN A 39 -18.54 19.62 -13.48
C ASN A 39 -19.29 18.31 -13.23
N GLU A 40 -19.02 17.27 -14.02
CA GLU A 40 -19.59 15.92 -13.81
C GLU A 40 -19.17 15.35 -12.44
N LEU A 41 -17.92 15.58 -12.01
CA LEU A 41 -17.44 15.17 -10.70
C LEU A 41 -18.14 15.94 -9.57
N VAL A 42 -18.27 17.27 -9.71
CA VAL A 42 -18.97 18.12 -8.72
C VAL A 42 -20.45 17.71 -8.61
N GLN A 43 -21.13 17.51 -9.72
CA GLN A 43 -22.52 17.01 -9.71
C GLN A 43 -22.64 15.65 -9.03
N ALA A 44 -21.69 14.75 -9.27
CA ALA A 44 -21.70 13.45 -8.60
C ALA A 44 -21.48 13.57 -7.09
N ILE A 45 -20.58 14.45 -6.63
CA ILE A 45 -20.39 14.71 -5.21
C ILE A 45 -21.68 15.27 -4.59
N VAL A 46 -22.34 16.24 -5.24
CA VAL A 46 -23.61 16.77 -4.77
C VAL A 46 -24.68 15.67 -4.67
N ILE A 47 -24.80 14.81 -5.67
CA ILE A 47 -25.74 13.67 -5.62
C ILE A 47 -25.39 12.72 -4.47
N CYS A 48 -24.11 12.40 -4.27
CA CYS A 48 -23.68 11.56 -3.15
C CYS A 48 -24.03 12.19 -1.79
N CYS A 49 -23.86 13.50 -1.65
CA CYS A 49 -24.25 14.22 -0.43
C CYS A 49 -25.77 14.21 -0.19
N LEU A 50 -26.57 14.39 -1.25
CA LEU A 50 -28.03 14.32 -1.17
C LEU A 50 -28.53 12.92 -0.79
N VAL A 51 -27.96 11.88 -1.41
CA VAL A 51 -28.28 10.48 -1.06
C VAL A 51 -27.83 10.15 0.35
N SER A 52 -26.65 10.63 0.76
CA SER A 52 -26.17 10.50 2.15
C SER A 52 -27.13 11.13 3.15
N ALA A 53 -27.59 12.34 2.89
CA ALA A 53 -28.58 13.03 3.73
C ALA A 53 -29.93 12.29 3.75
N ALA A 54 -30.41 11.82 2.60
CA ALA A 54 -31.64 11.05 2.49
C ALA A 54 -31.61 9.73 3.27
N VAL A 55 -30.44 9.12 3.47
CA VAL A 55 -30.27 7.93 4.31
C VAL A 55 -30.04 8.30 5.78
N SER A 56 -29.26 9.35 6.05
CA SER A 56 -28.94 9.76 7.42
C SER A 56 -30.16 10.27 8.18
N ILE A 57 -31.03 11.04 7.52
CA ILE A 57 -32.21 11.66 8.16
C ILE A 57 -33.18 10.61 8.74
N PRO A 58 -33.63 9.59 7.99
CA PRO A 58 -34.45 8.51 8.57
C PRO A 58 -33.73 7.72 9.67
N LEU A 59 -32.44 7.45 9.50
CA LEU A 59 -31.64 6.73 10.50
C LEU A 59 -31.50 7.51 11.82
N LEU A 60 -31.59 8.84 11.81
CA LEU A 60 -31.58 9.64 13.04
C LEU A 60 -32.79 9.38 13.96
N PHE A 61 -33.93 8.95 13.39
CA PHE A 61 -35.12 8.62 14.15
C PHE A 61 -35.11 7.18 14.71
N VAL A 62 -34.29 6.29 14.13
CA VAL A 62 -34.26 4.86 14.49
C VAL A 62 -32.97 4.48 15.24
N ALA A 63 -31.88 5.19 14.99
CA ALA A 63 -30.55 4.88 15.50
C ALA A 63 -29.90 6.08 16.20
N ARG A 64 -28.82 5.80 16.95
CA ARG A 64 -28.02 6.87 17.57
C ARG A 64 -27.43 7.80 16.49
N PRO A 65 -27.31 9.14 16.72
CA PRO A 65 -26.85 10.11 15.71
C PRO A 65 -25.52 9.73 15.03
N LYS A 66 -24.58 9.15 15.79
CA LYS A 66 -23.29 8.67 15.25
C LYS A 66 -23.46 7.56 14.21
N ILE A 67 -24.41 6.65 14.42
CA ILE A 67 -24.69 5.54 13.49
C ILE A 67 -25.39 6.06 12.23
N ALA A 68 -26.31 7.00 12.39
CA ALA A 68 -27.02 7.62 11.28
C ALA A 68 -26.07 8.37 10.32
N ILE A 69 -25.18 9.18 10.89
CA ILE A 69 -24.15 9.90 10.12
C ILE A 69 -23.20 8.91 9.43
N ALA A 70 -22.71 7.90 10.17
CA ALA A 70 -21.81 6.89 9.62
C ALA A 70 -22.45 6.10 8.47
N GLY A 71 -23.73 5.75 8.58
CA GLY A 71 -24.49 5.08 7.54
C GLY A 71 -24.63 5.90 6.26
N GLY A 72 -24.98 7.19 6.39
CA GLY A 72 -25.05 8.10 5.25
C GLY A 72 -23.70 8.31 4.55
N VAL A 73 -22.64 8.51 5.32
CA VAL A 73 -21.28 8.65 4.78
C VAL A 73 -20.86 7.35 4.07
N ALA A 74 -21.16 6.19 4.63
CA ALA A 74 -20.87 4.90 3.98
C ALA A 74 -21.57 4.77 2.62
N VAL A 75 -22.84 5.12 2.51
CA VAL A 75 -23.59 5.08 1.25
C VAL A 75 -23.00 6.04 0.21
N ALA A 76 -22.62 7.26 0.62
CA ALA A 76 -21.96 8.21 -0.27
C ALA A 76 -20.61 7.66 -0.79
N ILE A 77 -19.80 7.03 0.09
CA ILE A 77 -18.53 6.41 -0.29
C ILE A 77 -18.76 5.26 -1.26
N LEU A 78 -19.72 4.37 -1.00
CA LEU A 78 -20.05 3.24 -1.88
C LEU A 78 -20.43 3.72 -3.29
N GLN A 79 -21.35 4.71 -3.38
CA GLN A 79 -21.82 5.26 -4.65
C GLN A 79 -20.70 5.98 -5.41
N PHE A 80 -19.91 6.81 -4.72
CA PHE A 80 -18.76 7.51 -5.29
C PHE A 80 -17.73 6.50 -5.81
N SER A 81 -17.41 5.49 -5.02
CA SER A 81 -16.40 4.47 -5.35
C SER A 81 -16.78 3.65 -6.58
N TYR A 82 -18.04 3.31 -6.70
CA TYR A 82 -18.57 2.62 -7.88
C TYR A 82 -18.51 3.48 -9.15
N LYS A 83 -18.91 4.75 -9.06
CA LYS A 83 -18.96 5.67 -10.20
C LYS A 83 -17.58 6.16 -10.64
N TYR A 84 -16.65 6.34 -9.68
CA TYR A 84 -15.30 6.87 -9.89
C TYR A 84 -14.21 5.91 -9.35
N PRO A 85 -14.07 4.70 -9.92
CA PRO A 85 -13.19 3.67 -9.37
C PRO A 85 -11.74 4.11 -9.23
N ARG A 86 -11.23 4.95 -10.16
CA ARG A 86 -9.84 5.42 -10.08
C ARG A 86 -9.60 6.35 -8.89
N GLN A 87 -10.51 7.30 -8.66
CA GLN A 87 -10.43 8.23 -7.53
C GLN A 87 -10.61 7.48 -6.20
N ALA A 88 -11.54 6.54 -6.17
CA ALA A 88 -11.78 5.71 -4.99
C ALA A 88 -10.55 4.84 -4.63
N LEU A 89 -9.84 4.28 -5.61
CA LEU A 89 -8.60 3.54 -5.36
C LEU A 89 -7.48 4.43 -4.81
N TRP A 90 -7.36 5.67 -5.29
CA TRP A 90 -6.43 6.63 -4.68
C TRP A 90 -6.85 6.98 -3.25
N SER A 91 -8.13 7.23 -3.01
CA SER A 91 -8.68 7.48 -1.67
C SER A 91 -8.50 6.29 -0.73
N PHE A 92 -8.65 5.06 -1.23
CA PHE A 92 -8.37 3.82 -0.49
C PHE A 92 -6.92 3.76 0.01
N LEU A 93 -5.96 4.05 -0.88
CA LEU A 93 -4.53 4.05 -0.52
C LEU A 93 -4.17 5.16 0.48
N ILE A 94 -4.83 6.33 0.38
CA ILE A 94 -4.65 7.43 1.34
C ILE A 94 -5.33 7.11 2.68
N TYR A 95 -6.51 6.50 2.67
CA TYR A 95 -7.25 6.10 3.88
C TYR A 95 -6.48 5.07 4.71
N LEU A 96 -5.83 4.13 4.04
CA LEU A 96 -5.24 2.94 4.67
C LEU A 96 -4.29 3.26 5.84
N PRO A 97 -3.32 4.19 5.73
CA PRO A 97 -2.44 4.56 6.83
C PRO A 97 -3.14 5.23 8.04
N PHE A 98 -4.34 5.77 7.85
CA PHE A 98 -5.12 6.43 8.90
C PHE A 98 -6.26 5.58 9.45
N SER A 99 -6.30 4.29 9.12
CA SER A 99 -7.39 3.38 9.51
C SER A 99 -7.59 3.31 11.03
N GLY A 100 -6.52 3.33 11.81
CA GLY A 100 -6.59 3.34 13.27
C GLY A 100 -7.12 4.67 13.81
N THR A 101 -6.64 5.79 13.28
CA THR A 101 -7.13 7.12 13.65
C THR A 101 -8.64 7.23 13.41
N ILE A 102 -9.11 6.78 12.25
CA ILE A 102 -10.53 6.81 11.92
C ILE A 102 -11.33 5.87 12.84
N THR A 103 -10.84 4.66 13.07
CA THR A 103 -11.50 3.69 13.95
C THR A 103 -11.65 4.20 15.38
N TYR A 104 -10.60 4.80 15.93
CA TYR A 104 -10.62 5.19 17.35
C TYR A 104 -11.05 6.64 17.59
N ALA A 105 -10.59 7.60 16.80
CA ALA A 105 -10.96 9.00 17.00
C ALA A 105 -12.39 9.31 16.53
N ILE A 106 -12.83 8.71 15.42
CA ILE A 106 -14.16 8.93 14.83
C ILE A 106 -15.12 7.83 15.29
N GLY A 107 -14.72 6.56 15.13
CA GLY A 107 -15.56 5.40 15.36
C GLY A 107 -15.66 4.93 16.81
N GLY A 108 -14.92 5.54 17.76
CA GLY A 108 -14.95 5.15 19.16
C GLY A 108 -14.54 3.69 19.41
N GLY A 109 -13.70 3.11 18.55
CA GLY A 109 -13.24 1.72 18.62
C GLY A 109 -14.19 0.70 18.01
N ASN A 110 -15.25 1.12 17.33
CA ASN A 110 -16.20 0.19 16.72
C ASN A 110 -15.54 -0.55 15.54
N ALA A 111 -15.64 -1.90 15.55
CA ALA A 111 -15.05 -2.77 14.54
C ALA A 111 -15.57 -2.50 13.11
N ALA A 112 -16.77 -1.94 12.94
CA ALA A 112 -17.30 -1.56 11.63
C ALA A 112 -16.39 -0.55 10.89
N PHE A 113 -15.66 0.31 11.60
CA PHE A 113 -14.72 1.26 10.99
C PHE A 113 -13.45 0.58 10.48
N GLN A 114 -13.11 -0.61 10.96
CA GLN A 114 -11.98 -1.38 10.43
C GLN A 114 -12.26 -1.92 9.02
N VAL A 115 -13.53 -2.20 8.69
CA VAL A 115 -13.96 -2.63 7.36
C VAL A 115 -14.36 -1.46 6.44
N ALA A 116 -14.38 -0.21 6.93
CA ALA A 116 -14.74 0.96 6.14
C ALA A 116 -13.86 1.15 4.89
N LYS A 117 -12.60 0.69 4.90
CA LYS A 117 -11.72 0.65 3.74
C LYS A 117 -12.30 -0.15 2.57
N ASP A 118 -13.05 -1.23 2.86
CA ASP A 118 -13.66 -2.09 1.86
C ASP A 118 -14.78 -1.37 1.09
N ALA A 119 -15.38 -0.33 1.68
CA ALA A 119 -16.35 0.56 1.02
C ALA A 119 -15.72 1.39 -0.12
N PHE A 120 -14.42 1.66 -0.06
CA PHE A 120 -13.69 2.25 -1.19
C PHE A 120 -13.30 1.21 -2.22
N TYR A 121 -12.78 0.05 -1.76
CA TYR A 121 -12.15 -0.94 -2.63
C TYR A 121 -13.16 -1.78 -3.42
N ILE A 122 -14.14 -2.41 -2.74
CA ILE A 122 -15.06 -3.36 -3.38
C ILE A 122 -15.92 -2.70 -4.48
N PRO A 123 -16.59 -1.55 -4.24
CA PRO A 123 -17.34 -0.89 -5.29
C PRO A 123 -16.45 -0.36 -6.42
N ALA A 124 -15.22 0.09 -6.10
CA ALA A 124 -14.27 0.51 -7.12
C ALA A 124 -13.86 -0.66 -8.03
N LEU A 125 -13.64 -1.85 -7.48
CA LEU A 125 -13.38 -3.07 -8.24
C LEU A 125 -14.54 -3.40 -9.18
N ILE A 126 -15.78 -3.38 -8.67
CA ILE A 126 -16.98 -3.65 -9.47
C ILE A 126 -17.13 -2.60 -10.60
N GLY A 127 -16.95 -1.32 -10.27
CA GLY A 127 -16.99 -0.22 -11.24
C GLY A 127 -15.90 -0.34 -12.31
N LEU A 128 -14.70 -0.80 -11.92
CA LEU A 128 -13.60 -1.08 -12.85
C LEU A 128 -13.96 -2.22 -13.81
N ILE A 129 -14.46 -3.34 -13.30
CA ILE A 129 -14.89 -4.50 -14.10
C ILE A 129 -15.93 -4.07 -15.15
N GLN A 130 -16.93 -3.27 -14.73
CA GLN A 130 -17.94 -2.77 -15.65
C GLN A 130 -17.38 -1.78 -16.68
N SER A 131 -16.44 -0.91 -16.26
CA SER A 131 -15.77 0.00 -17.18
C SER A 131 -14.94 -0.76 -18.23
N CYS A 132 -14.27 -1.84 -17.82
CA CYS A 132 -13.55 -2.71 -18.74
C CYS A 132 -14.52 -3.40 -19.74
N LYS A 133 -15.64 -3.96 -19.25
CA LYS A 133 -16.68 -4.55 -20.12
C LYS A 133 -17.21 -3.53 -21.15
N LYS A 134 -17.59 -2.32 -20.70
CA LYS A 134 -18.12 -1.26 -21.60
C LYS A 134 -17.13 -0.82 -22.67
N LYS A 135 -15.83 -0.86 -22.37
CA LYS A 135 -14.75 -0.46 -23.29
C LYS A 135 -14.16 -1.63 -24.05
N GLN A 136 -14.71 -2.82 -23.91
CA GLN A 136 -14.17 -4.08 -24.47
C GLN A 136 -12.70 -4.30 -24.14
N LEU A 137 -12.25 -3.81 -22.97
CA LEU A 137 -10.90 -4.03 -22.48
C LEU A 137 -10.89 -5.32 -21.66
N PRO A 138 -9.92 -6.21 -21.89
CA PRO A 138 -9.77 -7.38 -21.04
C PRO A 138 -9.44 -6.93 -19.61
N LEU A 139 -10.13 -7.49 -18.61
CA LEU A 139 -9.68 -7.34 -17.24
C LEU A 139 -8.27 -7.95 -17.13
N PHE A 140 -7.32 -7.14 -16.66
CA PHE A 140 -5.94 -7.61 -16.53
C PHE A 140 -5.86 -8.65 -15.41
N ILE A 141 -5.71 -9.90 -15.80
CA ILE A 141 -5.33 -11.00 -14.93
C ILE A 141 -4.10 -11.61 -15.60
N PRO A 142 -2.96 -11.77 -14.90
CA PRO A 142 -1.82 -12.48 -15.47
C PRO A 142 -2.29 -13.89 -15.85
N LYS A 143 -2.37 -14.19 -17.16
CA LYS A 143 -2.88 -15.48 -17.64
C LYS A 143 -2.07 -16.64 -17.09
N GLU A 144 -0.78 -16.43 -16.96
CA GLU A 144 0.16 -17.38 -16.39
C GLU A 144 -0.19 -17.76 -14.94
N MET A 145 -0.74 -16.80 -14.18
CA MET A 145 -1.09 -17.00 -12.78
C MET A 145 -2.43 -17.73 -12.58
N LEU A 146 -3.26 -17.83 -13.62
CA LEU A 146 -4.60 -18.44 -13.50
C LEU A 146 -4.57 -19.88 -13.02
N SER A 147 -3.59 -20.68 -13.47
CA SER A 147 -3.46 -22.09 -13.07
C SER A 147 -3.18 -22.22 -11.57
N THR A 148 -2.17 -21.49 -11.07
CA THR A 148 -1.80 -21.55 -9.64
C THR A 148 -2.88 -20.95 -8.74
N PHE A 149 -3.53 -19.86 -9.19
CA PHE A 149 -4.67 -19.30 -8.49
C PHE A 149 -5.89 -20.24 -8.45
N SER A 150 -6.18 -20.94 -9.56
CA SER A 150 -7.29 -21.91 -9.61
C SER A 150 -7.06 -23.09 -8.67
N ILE A 151 -5.82 -23.58 -8.56
CA ILE A 151 -5.46 -24.64 -7.62
C ILE A 151 -5.68 -24.16 -6.18
N LEU A 152 -5.22 -22.96 -5.83
CA LEU A 152 -5.47 -22.38 -4.51
C LEU A 152 -6.96 -22.22 -4.21
N LEU A 153 -7.71 -21.67 -5.17
CA LEU A 153 -9.15 -21.48 -5.00
C LEU A 153 -9.87 -22.83 -4.81
N MET A 154 -9.47 -23.86 -5.55
CA MET A 154 -9.99 -25.22 -5.40
C MET A 154 -9.72 -25.74 -3.97
N MET A 155 -8.48 -25.62 -3.46
CA MET A 155 -8.16 -26.04 -2.09
C MET A 155 -8.97 -25.27 -1.04
N ALA A 156 -9.10 -23.96 -1.20
CA ALA A 156 -9.91 -23.13 -0.31
C ALA A 156 -11.40 -23.53 -0.33
N MET A 157 -11.95 -23.83 -1.51
CA MET A 157 -13.34 -24.29 -1.64
C MET A 157 -13.55 -25.69 -1.08
N LEU A 158 -12.60 -26.60 -1.25
CA LEU A 158 -12.65 -27.92 -0.60
C LEU A 158 -12.68 -27.79 0.93
N THR A 159 -11.80 -26.97 1.51
CA THR A 159 -11.80 -26.70 2.95
C THR A 159 -13.11 -26.04 3.39
N LEU A 160 -13.62 -25.06 2.66
CA LEU A 160 -14.88 -24.39 2.99
C LEU A 160 -16.06 -25.36 3.01
N ILE A 161 -16.17 -26.22 1.99
CA ILE A 161 -17.30 -27.14 1.83
C ILE A 161 -17.20 -28.31 2.81
N PHE A 162 -16.07 -29.01 2.85
CA PHE A 162 -15.93 -30.25 3.59
C PHE A 162 -15.57 -30.04 5.06
N VAL A 163 -14.79 -29.00 5.41
CA VAL A 163 -14.40 -28.75 6.80
C VAL A 163 -15.33 -27.76 7.48
N ASN A 164 -15.48 -26.55 6.94
CA ASN A 164 -16.36 -25.56 7.54
C ASN A 164 -17.85 -25.93 7.37
N GLY A 165 -18.21 -26.58 6.26
CA GLY A 165 -19.56 -27.09 6.02
C GLY A 165 -19.97 -28.20 7.03
N GLU A 166 -19.10 -29.18 7.29
CA GLU A 166 -19.31 -30.20 8.32
C GLU A 166 -19.48 -29.56 9.70
N MET A 167 -18.60 -28.60 10.08
CA MET A 167 -18.70 -27.87 11.34
C MET A 167 -20.01 -27.08 11.46
N GLN A 168 -20.60 -26.64 10.35
CA GLN A 168 -21.86 -25.90 10.35
C GLN A 168 -23.07 -26.82 10.64
N LEU A 169 -22.96 -28.11 10.35
CA LEU A 169 -24.03 -29.08 10.67
C LEU A 169 -24.15 -29.29 12.18
N ASN A 170 -23.00 -29.24 12.92
CA ASN A 170 -22.96 -29.39 14.37
C ASN A 170 -22.10 -28.26 14.99
N PRO A 171 -22.55 -26.98 14.96
CA PRO A 171 -21.77 -25.88 15.43
C PRO A 171 -21.67 -25.85 16.95
N MET A 172 -20.50 -25.48 17.49
CA MET A 172 -20.37 -25.18 18.91
C MET A 172 -21.21 -23.93 19.26
N LYS A 173 -21.62 -23.82 20.52
CA LYS A 173 -22.44 -22.68 20.97
C LYS A 173 -21.75 -21.34 20.64
N GLY A 174 -22.41 -20.54 19.81
CA GLY A 174 -21.90 -19.23 19.37
C GLY A 174 -21.05 -19.25 18.10
N ASP A 175 -20.64 -20.41 17.60
CA ASP A 175 -19.88 -20.54 16.36
C ASP A 175 -20.77 -20.38 15.13
N LYS A 176 -20.22 -19.71 14.11
CA LYS A 176 -20.81 -19.55 12.77
C LYS A 176 -19.77 -19.94 11.71
N PRO A 177 -19.47 -21.25 11.55
CA PRO A 177 -18.33 -21.72 10.76
C PRO A 177 -18.32 -21.26 9.31
N ILE A 178 -19.48 -21.19 8.64
CA ILE A 178 -19.59 -20.72 7.26
C ILE A 178 -19.30 -19.22 7.16
N LEU A 179 -19.81 -18.40 8.07
CA LEU A 179 -19.51 -16.95 8.07
C LEU A 179 -18.05 -16.69 8.38
N GLN A 180 -17.48 -17.48 9.30
CA GLN A 180 -16.05 -17.46 9.61
C GLN A 180 -15.20 -17.80 8.39
N ALA A 181 -15.60 -18.86 7.64
CA ALA A 181 -14.92 -19.28 6.42
C ALA A 181 -15.01 -18.24 5.29
N ILE A 182 -16.18 -17.63 5.07
CA ILE A 182 -16.38 -16.59 4.05
C ILE A 182 -15.47 -15.38 4.35
N LEU A 183 -15.40 -14.95 5.61
CA LEU A 183 -14.50 -13.86 5.99
C LEU A 183 -13.03 -14.29 5.89
N GLY A 184 -12.70 -15.54 6.26
CA GLY A 184 -11.37 -16.13 6.09
C GLY A 184 -10.96 -16.17 4.60
N LEU A 185 -11.86 -16.60 3.73
CA LEU A 185 -11.65 -16.58 2.28
C LEU A 185 -11.43 -15.17 1.74
N LYS A 186 -12.21 -14.19 2.24
CA LYS A 186 -12.01 -12.77 1.90
C LYS A 186 -10.62 -12.27 2.32
N VAL A 187 -10.13 -12.68 3.48
CA VAL A 187 -8.77 -12.30 3.92
C VAL A 187 -7.72 -12.97 3.05
N LEU A 188 -7.90 -14.26 2.72
CA LEU A 188 -6.95 -15.04 1.92
C LEU A 188 -6.77 -14.52 0.50
N ILE A 189 -7.87 -14.23 -0.22
CA ILE A 189 -7.83 -13.91 -1.65
C ILE A 189 -8.41 -12.53 -2.02
N GLY A 190 -9.07 -11.84 -1.08
CA GLY A 190 -9.85 -10.63 -1.37
C GLY A 190 -9.05 -9.46 -1.92
N TYR A 191 -7.75 -9.40 -1.67
CA TYR A 191 -6.87 -8.35 -2.19
C TYR A 191 -6.10 -8.72 -3.46
N ILE A 192 -6.16 -9.98 -3.93
CA ILE A 192 -5.55 -10.38 -5.21
C ILE A 192 -6.02 -9.50 -6.39
N PRO A 193 -7.31 -9.12 -6.50
CA PRO A 193 -7.78 -8.24 -7.57
C PRO A 193 -7.17 -6.84 -7.58
N LEU A 194 -6.46 -6.41 -6.51
CA LEU A 194 -5.70 -5.16 -6.52
C LEU A 194 -4.60 -5.14 -7.59
N ILE A 195 -4.11 -6.29 -8.03
CA ILE A 195 -3.21 -6.39 -9.20
C ILE A 195 -3.87 -5.71 -10.41
N ALA A 196 -5.11 -6.11 -10.73
CA ALA A 196 -5.86 -5.53 -11.84
C ALA A 196 -6.19 -4.05 -11.59
N CYS A 197 -6.64 -3.72 -10.37
CA CYS A 197 -6.93 -2.34 -9.99
C CYS A 197 -5.73 -1.42 -10.21
N THR A 198 -4.55 -1.83 -9.76
CA THR A 198 -3.33 -1.03 -9.88
C THR A 198 -2.84 -0.94 -11.33
N TYR A 199 -2.97 -2.02 -12.10
CA TYR A 199 -2.65 -2.01 -13.53
C TYR A 199 -3.43 -0.93 -14.30
N TYR A 200 -4.69 -0.64 -13.91
CA TYR A 200 -5.51 0.41 -14.50
C TYR A 200 -5.42 1.76 -13.77
N LEU A 201 -4.98 1.78 -12.52
CA LEU A 201 -4.74 2.99 -11.74
C LEU A 201 -3.51 3.74 -12.26
N ILE A 202 -2.38 3.01 -12.40
CA ILE A 202 -1.10 3.54 -12.89
C ILE A 202 -1.06 3.36 -14.41
N ARG A 203 -1.28 4.45 -15.16
CA ARG A 203 -1.37 4.42 -16.62
C ARG A 203 -0.10 4.91 -17.30
N THR A 204 0.59 5.86 -16.68
CA THR A 204 1.73 6.59 -17.23
C THR A 204 2.88 6.65 -16.23
N LYS A 205 4.08 7.03 -16.69
CA LYS A 205 5.24 7.32 -15.82
C LYS A 205 4.89 8.41 -14.78
N LYS A 206 4.07 9.41 -15.14
CA LYS A 206 3.62 10.46 -14.21
C LYS A 206 2.77 9.88 -13.07
N ASP A 207 1.87 8.93 -13.36
CA ASP A 207 1.07 8.26 -12.33
C ASP A 207 1.92 7.44 -11.38
N LEU A 208 2.96 6.75 -11.89
CA LEU A 208 3.90 5.97 -11.06
C LEU A 208 4.71 6.88 -10.12
N VAL A 209 5.24 7.98 -10.65
CA VAL A 209 5.96 8.97 -9.85
C VAL A 209 5.03 9.60 -8.79
N PHE A 210 3.79 9.93 -9.16
CA PHE A 210 2.78 10.41 -8.21
C PHE A 210 2.50 9.38 -7.09
N PHE A 211 2.39 8.10 -7.44
CA PHE A 211 2.21 7.02 -6.48
C PHE A 211 3.36 6.97 -5.45
N GLY A 212 4.61 7.03 -5.90
CA GLY A 212 5.77 7.06 -5.00
C GLY A 212 5.77 8.29 -4.09
N ARG A 213 5.56 9.49 -4.66
CA ARG A 213 5.51 10.76 -3.93
C ARG A 213 4.38 10.80 -2.91
N MET A 214 3.21 10.31 -3.26
CA MET A 214 2.06 10.20 -2.34
C MET A 214 2.43 9.37 -1.12
N HIS A 215 3.07 8.21 -1.30
CA HIS A 215 3.49 7.36 -0.18
C HIS A 215 4.57 8.01 0.68
N VAL A 216 5.50 8.77 0.09
CA VAL A 216 6.47 9.56 0.88
C VAL A 216 5.76 10.59 1.76
N VAL A 217 4.79 11.33 1.22
CA VAL A 217 4.00 12.29 2.01
C VAL A 217 3.23 11.59 3.13
N LEU A 218 2.60 10.45 2.84
CA LEU A 218 1.90 9.64 3.84
C LEU A 218 2.85 9.11 4.91
N ALA A 219 4.03 8.63 4.52
CA ALA A 219 5.05 8.18 5.46
C ALA A 219 5.48 9.29 6.40
N ILE A 220 5.80 10.49 5.86
CA ILE A 220 6.18 11.65 6.66
C ILE A 220 5.06 12.04 7.62
N ALA A 221 3.83 12.19 7.11
CA ALA A 221 2.69 12.59 7.95
C ALA A 221 2.44 11.59 9.08
N CYS A 222 2.37 10.29 8.77
CA CYS A 222 2.12 9.26 9.78
C CYS A 222 3.29 9.13 10.78
N CYS A 223 4.54 9.25 10.32
CA CYS A 223 5.70 9.21 11.20
C CYS A 223 5.77 10.42 12.15
N LEU A 224 5.44 11.61 11.67
CA LEU A 224 5.35 12.80 12.53
C LEU A 224 4.24 12.64 13.58
N LEU A 225 3.07 12.12 13.19
CA LEU A 225 2.00 11.82 14.13
C LEU A 225 2.40 10.74 15.15
N GLY A 226 3.15 9.72 14.73
CA GLY A 226 3.72 8.69 15.62
C GLY A 226 4.73 9.26 16.61
N LEU A 227 5.59 10.20 16.19
CA LEU A 227 6.50 10.93 17.08
C LEU A 227 5.75 11.77 18.11
N ILE A 228 4.73 12.51 17.69
CA ILE A 228 3.88 13.29 18.60
C ILE A 228 3.20 12.36 19.62
N GLN A 229 2.65 11.23 19.17
CA GLN A 229 2.07 10.22 20.05
C GLN A 229 3.07 9.75 21.11
N TYR A 230 4.29 9.44 20.70
CA TYR A 230 5.37 9.04 21.60
C TYR A 230 5.70 10.11 22.64
N LEU A 231 5.85 11.38 22.22
CA LEU A 231 6.12 12.51 23.11
C LEU A 231 5.00 12.76 24.12
N LEU A 232 3.73 12.63 23.71
CA LEU A 232 2.57 12.78 24.58
C LEU A 232 2.50 11.68 25.66
N LEU A 233 2.95 10.46 25.32
CA LEU A 233 3.06 9.35 26.26
C LEU A 233 4.21 9.58 27.24
N GLN A 234 5.38 9.98 26.77
CA GLN A 234 6.54 10.26 27.62
C GLN A 234 6.27 11.42 28.58
N SER A 235 5.59 12.47 28.14
CA SER A 235 5.21 13.61 28.99
C SER A 235 4.06 13.31 29.97
N GLY A 236 3.48 12.10 29.94
CA GLY A 236 2.35 11.74 30.80
C GLY A 236 1.00 12.35 30.42
N LYS A 237 0.92 13.11 29.31
CA LYS A 237 -0.36 13.67 28.81
C LYS A 237 -1.32 12.57 28.32
N CYS A 238 -0.80 11.41 27.92
CA CYS A 238 -1.57 10.20 27.70
C CYS A 238 -1.15 9.14 28.73
N ALA A 239 -2.13 8.49 29.35
CA ALA A 239 -1.87 7.49 30.37
C ALA A 239 -1.23 6.22 29.82
N GLY A 240 -1.65 5.79 28.61
CA GLY A 240 -1.25 4.49 28.06
C GLY A 240 -1.82 3.35 28.91
N THR A 241 -1.00 2.31 29.12
CA THR A 241 -1.33 1.17 29.99
C THR A 241 -0.66 1.27 31.35
N ARG A 242 -0.28 2.45 31.79
CA ARG A 242 0.31 2.68 33.12
C ARG A 242 -0.65 2.21 34.21
N GLY A 243 -0.11 1.52 35.21
CA GLY A 243 -0.87 0.96 36.32
C GLY A 243 -1.70 -0.27 35.98
N MET A 244 -1.68 -0.76 34.74
CA MET A 244 -2.26 -2.05 34.37
C MET A 244 -1.27 -3.18 34.65
N THR A 245 -1.78 -4.34 35.08
CA THR A 245 -0.95 -5.52 35.41
C THR A 245 -1.44 -6.78 34.69
N GLY A 246 -0.57 -7.78 34.57
CA GLY A 246 -0.93 -9.06 33.97
C GLY A 246 -1.35 -8.96 32.50
N GLU A 247 -2.39 -9.67 32.12
CA GLU A 247 -2.89 -9.68 30.73
C GLU A 247 -3.44 -8.33 30.25
N GLU A 248 -3.96 -7.49 31.15
CA GLU A 248 -4.53 -6.17 30.79
C GLU A 248 -3.46 -5.23 30.23
N LEU A 249 -2.20 -5.37 30.67
CA LEU A 249 -1.07 -4.64 30.13
C LEU A 249 -0.92 -4.84 28.61
N TYR A 250 -1.28 -6.01 28.12
CA TYR A 250 -1.11 -6.40 26.71
C TYR A 250 -2.40 -6.28 25.89
N LYS A 251 -3.53 -6.05 26.56
CA LYS A 251 -4.81 -5.86 25.87
C LYS A 251 -4.93 -4.45 25.32
N ALA A 252 -5.33 -4.39 24.08
CA ALA A 252 -5.67 -3.17 23.39
C ALA A 252 -6.98 -2.60 23.94
N THR A 253 -6.93 -1.58 24.77
CA THR A 253 -8.10 -0.93 25.36
C THR A 253 -8.34 0.44 24.77
N LEU A 254 -9.62 0.88 24.76
CA LEU A 254 -9.98 2.26 24.39
C LEU A 254 -9.41 3.30 25.36
N GLN A 255 -9.25 2.92 26.62
CA GLN A 255 -8.68 3.80 27.65
C GLN A 255 -7.20 4.11 27.37
N ALA A 256 -6.46 3.16 26.79
CA ALA A 256 -5.04 3.31 26.46
C ALA A 256 -4.78 4.09 25.15
N ARG A 257 -5.81 4.57 24.45
CA ARG A 257 -5.64 5.38 23.25
C ARG A 257 -4.95 6.71 23.54
N CYS A 258 -4.13 7.17 22.57
CA CYS A 258 -3.44 8.44 22.67
C CYS A 258 -3.43 9.15 21.31
N PHE A 259 -3.88 10.38 21.25
CA PHE A 259 -3.85 11.31 20.12
C PHE A 259 -4.42 10.71 18.81
N VAL A 260 -3.57 10.05 18.01
CA VAL A 260 -3.96 9.50 16.70
C VAL A 260 -4.72 8.18 16.78
N GLY A 261 -5.02 7.70 17.96
CA GLY A 261 -5.82 6.50 18.16
C GLY A 261 -4.99 5.22 18.24
N GLY A 262 -5.62 4.10 18.00
CA GLY A 262 -5.03 2.79 18.10
C GLY A 262 -5.06 2.18 19.48
N SER A 263 -4.87 0.88 19.55
CA SER A 263 -4.63 0.17 20.78
C SER A 263 -3.16 0.27 21.14
N LEU A 264 -2.90 0.75 22.31
CA LEU A 264 -1.60 1.15 22.78
C LEU A 264 -1.18 0.29 23.95
N VAL A 265 0.04 -0.18 23.91
CA VAL A 265 0.73 -0.74 25.07
C VAL A 265 1.87 0.19 25.42
N PHE A 266 1.81 0.81 26.58
CA PHE A 266 2.83 1.72 27.10
C PHE A 266 2.86 1.64 28.62
N SER A 267 3.86 0.99 29.17
CA SER A 267 4.11 0.94 30.61
C SER A 267 5.60 1.13 30.88
N PRO A 268 6.00 2.33 31.30
CA PRO A 268 7.38 2.62 31.67
C PRO A 268 7.89 1.76 32.84
N GLU A 269 6.98 1.41 33.77
CA GLU A 269 7.30 0.62 34.96
C GLU A 269 7.87 -0.77 34.62
N VAL A 270 7.33 -1.38 33.57
CA VAL A 270 7.79 -2.68 33.06
C VAL A 270 8.62 -2.54 31.77
N LYS A 271 9.12 -1.34 31.48
CA LYS A 271 9.96 -1.04 30.32
C LYS A 271 9.35 -1.46 28.97
N PHE A 272 8.02 -1.48 28.88
CA PHE A 272 7.29 -2.03 27.74
C PHE A 272 6.59 -0.94 26.93
N ILE A 273 6.90 -0.88 25.64
CA ILE A 273 6.26 0.04 24.69
C ILE A 273 5.97 -0.67 23.37
N ARG A 274 4.73 -0.51 22.88
CA ARG A 274 4.31 -0.88 21.53
C ARG A 274 3.38 0.20 20.98
N LEU A 275 3.91 1.07 20.12
CA LEU A 275 3.13 2.16 19.52
C LEU A 275 2.37 1.67 18.29
N PRO A 276 1.07 1.94 18.18
CA PRO A 276 0.29 1.66 16.97
C PRO A 276 0.43 2.76 15.91
N GLY A 277 1.02 3.91 16.24
CA GLY A 277 1.05 5.06 15.35
C GLY A 277 -0.36 5.47 14.92
N THR A 278 -0.59 5.53 13.62
CA THR A 278 -1.90 5.88 13.04
C THR A 278 -2.79 4.65 12.76
N PHE A 279 -2.35 3.45 13.13
CA PHE A 279 -3.07 2.20 12.91
C PHE A 279 -3.84 1.71 14.14
N VAL A 280 -4.59 0.64 13.95
CA VAL A 280 -5.37 -0.01 15.02
C VAL A 280 -4.43 -0.75 15.98
N ALA A 281 -3.40 -1.40 15.46
CA ALA A 281 -2.53 -2.28 16.23
C ALA A 281 -1.04 -2.02 15.96
N PRO A 282 -0.16 -2.28 16.97
CA PRO A 282 1.27 -2.02 16.84
C PRO A 282 1.96 -2.81 15.72
N TRP A 283 1.52 -4.04 15.43
CA TRP A 283 2.09 -4.83 14.33
C TRP A 283 1.72 -4.28 12.94
N GLN A 284 0.56 -3.61 12.79
CA GLN A 284 0.20 -2.90 11.57
C GLN A 284 1.12 -1.70 11.35
N TRP A 285 1.45 -0.98 12.42
CA TRP A 285 2.43 0.11 12.38
C TRP A 285 3.82 -0.39 11.99
N ALA A 286 4.28 -1.52 12.57
CA ALA A 286 5.54 -2.14 12.17
C ALA A 286 5.57 -2.44 10.67
N TRP A 287 4.53 -3.07 10.12
CA TRP A 287 4.42 -3.36 8.70
C TRP A 287 4.33 -2.12 7.82
N PHE A 288 3.70 -1.05 8.32
CA PHE A 288 3.71 0.24 7.64
C PHE A 288 5.12 0.82 7.54
N LEU A 289 5.89 0.80 8.63
CA LEU A 289 7.28 1.26 8.64
C LEU A 289 8.16 0.43 7.71
N ILE A 290 8.08 -0.90 7.77
CA ILE A 290 8.80 -1.80 6.88
C ILE A 290 8.45 -1.51 5.41
N SER A 291 7.15 -1.44 5.07
CA SER A 291 6.71 -1.15 3.70
C SER A 291 7.18 0.22 3.20
N ASN A 292 7.17 1.22 4.08
CA ASN A 292 7.61 2.56 3.71
C ASN A 292 9.14 2.72 3.65
N ALA A 293 9.93 1.80 4.23
CA ALA A 293 11.36 1.73 3.94
C ALA A 293 11.60 1.50 2.44
N PHE A 294 10.82 0.61 1.79
CA PHE A 294 10.90 0.37 0.35
C PHE A 294 10.38 1.56 -0.49
N LEU A 295 9.25 2.14 -0.10
CA LEU A 295 8.60 3.21 -0.87
C LEU A 295 9.36 4.54 -0.79
N THR A 296 9.86 4.90 0.40
CA THR A 296 10.70 6.09 0.58
C THR A 296 12.05 5.92 -0.08
N PHE A 297 12.66 4.71 -0.01
CA PHE A 297 13.87 4.37 -0.75
C PHE A 297 13.68 4.54 -2.25
N ALA A 298 12.61 3.97 -2.83
CA ALA A 298 12.32 4.10 -4.25
C ALA A 298 12.25 5.58 -4.68
N SER A 299 11.58 6.43 -3.90
CA SER A 299 11.51 7.86 -4.19
C SER A 299 12.84 8.58 -3.98
N ALA A 300 13.57 8.25 -2.92
CA ALA A 300 14.87 8.87 -2.60
C ALA A 300 15.95 8.63 -3.68
N PHE A 301 15.89 7.46 -4.34
CA PHE A 301 16.92 7.07 -5.32
C PHE A 301 16.46 7.12 -6.77
N CYS A 302 15.15 6.97 -7.05
CA CYS A 302 14.63 6.81 -8.40
C CYS A 302 13.77 7.99 -8.88
N ASP A 303 13.36 8.94 -8.00
CA ASP A 303 12.55 10.09 -8.44
C ASP A 303 13.36 10.99 -9.37
N PRO A 304 12.80 11.44 -10.52
CA PRO A 304 13.48 12.33 -11.45
C PRO A 304 13.78 13.70 -10.85
N SER A 305 13.00 14.17 -9.88
CA SER A 305 13.17 15.48 -9.24
C SER A 305 14.13 15.41 -8.05
N PHE A 306 15.11 16.32 -8.03
CA PHE A 306 16.05 16.46 -6.90
C PHE A 306 15.34 16.69 -5.56
N TRP A 307 14.38 17.61 -5.52
CA TRP A 307 13.64 17.93 -4.29
C TRP A 307 12.88 16.73 -3.73
N TRP A 308 12.25 15.95 -4.59
CA TRP A 308 11.55 14.74 -4.16
C TRP A 308 12.48 13.64 -3.67
N ARG A 309 13.71 13.59 -4.18
CA ARG A 309 14.74 12.70 -3.62
C ARG A 309 15.11 13.12 -2.19
N VAL A 310 15.31 14.43 -1.96
CA VAL A 310 15.61 14.96 -0.61
C VAL A 310 14.43 14.68 0.35
N ILE A 311 13.19 14.95 -0.08
CA ILE A 311 11.99 14.66 0.71
C ILE A 311 11.88 13.14 0.97
N GLY A 312 12.22 12.30 -0.01
CA GLY A 312 12.27 10.84 0.16
C GLY A 312 13.29 10.39 1.21
N LEU A 313 14.49 10.98 1.20
CA LEU A 313 15.52 10.75 2.22
C LEU A 313 15.06 11.17 3.62
N PHE A 314 14.41 12.33 3.73
CA PHE A 314 13.81 12.79 4.99
C PHE A 314 12.72 11.83 5.48
N GLY A 315 11.82 11.41 4.59
CA GLY A 315 10.80 10.42 4.91
C GLY A 315 11.41 9.10 5.40
N MET A 316 12.50 8.65 4.78
CA MET A 316 13.23 7.45 5.19
C MET A 316 13.85 7.62 6.58
N ALA A 317 14.46 8.77 6.88
CA ALA A 317 15.00 9.05 8.22
C ALA A 317 13.89 9.00 9.30
N LEU A 318 12.71 9.55 9.01
CA LEU A 318 11.56 9.46 9.93
C LEU A 318 11.06 8.03 10.11
N VAL A 319 11.08 7.20 9.06
CA VAL A 319 10.74 5.77 9.15
C VAL A 319 11.71 5.05 10.06
N PHE A 320 13.02 5.29 9.93
CA PHE A 320 14.05 4.73 10.82
C PHE A 320 13.84 5.17 12.28
N ALA A 321 13.64 6.46 12.53
CA ALA A 321 13.39 6.98 13.87
C ALA A 321 12.15 6.31 14.50
N ASN A 322 11.06 6.19 13.75
CA ASN A 322 9.85 5.52 14.22
C ASN A 322 10.05 4.00 14.42
N ALA A 323 10.88 3.34 13.63
CA ALA A 323 11.22 1.92 13.84
C ALA A 323 11.86 1.71 15.22
N VAL A 324 12.74 2.63 15.64
CA VAL A 324 13.38 2.60 16.97
C VAL A 324 12.36 2.82 18.10
N ILE A 325 11.56 3.90 18.01
CA ILE A 325 10.65 4.28 19.11
C ILE A 325 9.38 3.42 19.18
N SER A 326 9.02 2.73 18.10
CA SER A 326 7.78 1.94 18.03
C SER A 326 7.73 0.77 19.00
N GLY A 327 8.89 0.31 19.51
CA GLY A 327 8.99 -0.88 20.34
C GLY A 327 8.68 -2.19 19.62
N GLN A 328 8.61 -2.17 18.29
CA GLN A 328 8.38 -3.35 17.47
C GLN A 328 9.70 -3.93 16.96
N ARG A 329 10.10 -5.11 17.49
CA ARG A 329 11.35 -5.81 17.11
C ARG A 329 11.45 -6.02 15.60
N ALA A 330 10.33 -6.39 14.96
CA ALA A 330 10.29 -6.59 13.53
C ALA A 330 10.64 -5.31 12.75
N ALA A 331 10.09 -4.16 13.11
CA ALA A 331 10.42 -2.89 12.46
C ALA A 331 11.88 -2.49 12.71
N LEU A 332 12.35 -2.62 13.94
CA LEU A 332 13.72 -2.27 14.33
C LEU A 332 14.77 -3.03 13.52
N VAL A 333 14.54 -4.33 13.27
CA VAL A 333 15.48 -5.17 12.52
C VAL A 333 15.22 -5.07 11.01
N MET A 334 13.96 -5.17 10.57
CA MET A 334 13.66 -5.29 9.15
C MET A 334 13.84 -3.99 8.38
N VAL A 335 13.61 -2.82 8.98
CA VAL A 335 13.81 -1.53 8.28
C VAL A 335 15.27 -1.34 7.83
N PRO A 336 16.29 -1.47 8.68
CA PRO A 336 17.69 -1.40 8.23
C PRO A 336 18.08 -2.56 7.31
N VAL A 337 17.69 -3.80 7.61
CA VAL A 337 18.02 -4.98 6.81
C VAL A 337 17.46 -4.85 5.38
N THR A 338 16.19 -4.51 5.23
CA THR A 338 15.57 -4.33 3.92
C THR A 338 16.17 -3.15 3.15
N THR A 339 16.56 -2.07 3.84
CA THR A 339 17.26 -0.95 3.23
C THR A 339 18.64 -1.36 2.70
N ALA A 340 19.39 -2.16 3.46
CA ALA A 340 20.67 -2.72 3.01
C ALA A 340 20.51 -3.64 1.79
N ILE A 341 19.51 -4.53 1.81
CA ILE A 341 19.18 -5.39 0.67
C ILE A 341 18.83 -4.55 -0.57
N LEU A 342 18.02 -3.49 -0.42
CA LEU A 342 17.68 -2.57 -1.49
C LEU A 342 18.90 -1.89 -2.09
N LEU A 343 19.83 -1.40 -1.27
CA LEU A 343 21.08 -0.79 -1.72
C LEU A 343 21.88 -1.73 -2.64
N VAL A 344 22.01 -2.99 -2.22
CA VAL A 344 22.76 -3.99 -2.97
C VAL A 344 22.02 -4.38 -4.26
N LEU A 345 20.76 -4.79 -4.17
CA LEU A 345 20.01 -5.35 -5.30
C LEU A 345 19.63 -4.29 -6.36
N THR A 346 19.48 -3.03 -5.97
CA THR A 346 19.22 -1.94 -6.92
C THR A 346 20.49 -1.32 -7.50
N GLY A 347 21.67 -1.75 -7.06
CA GLY A 347 22.96 -1.20 -7.47
C GLY A 347 23.21 0.23 -6.98
N GLN A 348 22.44 0.70 -5.97
CA GLN A 348 22.59 2.05 -5.40
C GLN A 348 23.74 2.15 -4.39
N PHE A 349 24.48 1.07 -4.17
CA PHE A 349 25.66 1.05 -3.30
C PHE A 349 26.68 2.12 -3.69
N VAL A 350 26.85 2.39 -4.99
CA VAL A 350 27.71 3.47 -5.50
C VAL A 350 27.27 4.86 -4.99
N ASN A 351 25.99 5.02 -4.66
CA ASN A 351 25.41 6.26 -4.15
C ASN A 351 25.34 6.30 -2.61
N PHE A 352 26.10 5.46 -1.92
CA PHE A 352 26.10 5.35 -0.44
C PHE A 352 26.33 6.69 0.26
N LYS A 353 27.09 7.61 -0.36
CA LYS A 353 27.30 8.99 0.14
C LYS A 353 25.98 9.74 0.42
N ARG A 354 24.87 9.37 -0.23
CA ARG A 354 23.54 9.94 0.04
C ARG A 354 22.96 9.51 1.38
N PHE A 355 23.45 8.40 1.96
CA PHE A 355 23.05 7.95 3.29
C PHE A 355 23.80 8.64 4.41
N ILE A 356 24.96 9.25 4.15
CA ILE A 356 25.76 9.93 5.18
C ILE A 356 24.92 10.98 5.93
N PRO A 357 24.16 11.88 5.27
CA PRO A 357 23.32 12.84 5.99
C PRO A 357 22.22 12.18 6.83
N ILE A 358 21.66 11.03 6.35
CA ILE A 358 20.62 10.29 7.07
C ILE A 358 21.23 9.61 8.29
N GLY A 359 22.37 8.91 8.09
CA GLY A 359 23.10 8.27 9.17
C GLY A 359 23.57 9.27 10.22
N ALA A 360 24.10 10.42 9.78
CA ALA A 360 24.47 11.51 10.67
C ALA A 360 23.26 12.10 11.41
N GLY A 361 22.15 12.38 10.70
CA GLY A 361 20.93 12.88 11.32
C GLY A 361 20.33 11.88 12.32
N LEU A 362 20.32 10.60 11.99
CA LEU A 362 19.86 9.54 12.90
C LEU A 362 20.79 9.39 14.11
N ALA A 363 22.12 9.43 13.89
CA ALA A 363 23.10 9.40 14.97
C ALA A 363 22.96 10.60 15.91
N ILE A 364 22.73 11.80 15.35
CA ILE A 364 22.46 13.03 16.12
C ILE A 364 21.16 12.86 16.93
N LEU A 365 20.08 12.39 16.33
CA LEU A 365 18.80 12.15 17.04
C LEU A 365 18.95 11.12 18.16
N LEU A 366 19.68 10.03 17.91
CA LEU A 366 19.96 9.00 18.93
C LEU A 366 20.86 9.55 20.03
N PHE A 367 21.87 10.33 19.67
CA PHE A 367 22.77 10.98 20.64
C PHE A 367 22.03 11.98 21.53
N PHE A 368 21.22 12.88 20.95
CA PHE A 368 20.40 13.80 21.74
C PHE A 368 19.34 13.07 22.57
N GLY A 369 18.71 12.02 22.02
CA GLY A 369 17.78 11.17 22.77
C GLY A 369 18.45 10.48 23.95
N ALA A 370 19.67 9.96 23.76
CA ALA A 370 20.47 9.34 24.80
C ALA A 370 21.00 10.36 25.82
N ALA A 371 21.42 11.54 25.37
CA ALA A 371 21.92 12.61 26.24
C ALA A 371 20.82 13.20 27.13
N THR A 372 19.61 13.35 26.59
CA THR A 372 18.46 13.87 27.35
C THR A 372 17.77 12.81 28.23
N ASN A 373 17.83 11.54 27.85
CA ASN A 373 17.25 10.41 28.56
C ASN A 373 18.11 9.16 28.41
N PRO A 374 19.27 9.07 29.05
CA PRO A 374 20.22 7.97 28.87
C PRO A 374 19.60 6.59 29.22
N GLY A 375 18.75 6.54 30.24
CA GLY A 375 18.05 5.30 30.60
C GLY A 375 17.08 4.76 29.55
N VAL A 376 16.59 5.59 28.63
CA VAL A 376 15.65 5.12 27.58
C VAL A 376 16.36 4.24 26.55
N VAL A 377 17.56 4.61 26.13
CA VAL A 377 18.32 3.83 25.12
C VAL A 377 18.75 2.49 25.71
N GLU A 378 19.27 2.48 26.95
CA GLU A 378 19.64 1.28 27.68
C GLU A 378 18.44 0.35 27.88
N GLN A 379 17.33 0.90 28.39
CA GLN A 379 16.07 0.15 28.55
C GLN A 379 15.56 -0.45 27.24
N ARG A 380 15.75 0.24 26.10
CA ARG A 380 15.36 -0.28 24.79
C ARG A 380 16.23 -1.45 24.37
N TRP A 381 17.53 -1.32 24.57
CA TRP A 381 18.47 -2.36 24.26
C TRP A 381 18.24 -3.60 25.14
N GLU A 382 18.15 -3.41 26.45
CA GLU A 382 17.83 -4.50 27.40
C GLU A 382 16.52 -5.18 27.03
N SER A 383 15.42 -4.42 26.86
CA SER A 383 14.13 -4.97 26.45
C SER A 383 14.16 -5.69 25.10
N PHE A 384 15.05 -5.31 24.19
CA PHE A 384 15.25 -6.01 22.92
C PHE A 384 15.98 -7.34 23.16
N VAL A 385 17.07 -7.31 23.89
CA VAL A 385 17.90 -8.49 24.20
C VAL A 385 17.11 -9.51 25.00
N ASP A 386 16.42 -9.08 26.06
CA ASP A 386 15.62 -9.96 26.92
C ASP A 386 14.53 -10.67 26.12
N ARG A 387 13.81 -9.92 25.25
CA ARG A 387 12.78 -10.51 24.40
C ARG A 387 13.33 -11.35 23.27
N TRP A 388 14.55 -11.07 22.79
CA TRP A 388 15.24 -11.91 21.81
C TRP A 388 15.63 -13.24 22.44
N ASN A 389 16.16 -13.21 23.66
CA ASN A 389 16.56 -14.41 24.41
C ASN A 389 15.34 -15.24 24.87
N ALA A 390 14.26 -14.57 25.31
CA ALA A 390 13.03 -15.24 25.73
C ALA A 390 12.26 -15.92 24.58
N ALA A 391 12.35 -15.37 23.37
CA ALA A 391 11.70 -15.91 22.18
C ALA A 391 12.56 -15.67 20.93
N PRO A 392 13.61 -16.48 20.70
CA PRO A 392 14.44 -16.39 19.50
C PRO A 392 13.57 -16.59 18.24
N PRO A 393 13.69 -15.74 17.22
CA PRO A 393 12.80 -15.77 16.04
C PRO A 393 12.78 -17.13 15.33
N GLN A 394 13.91 -17.82 15.27
CA GLN A 394 14.03 -19.14 14.64
C GLN A 394 13.27 -20.21 15.43
N GLN A 395 13.48 -20.28 16.75
CA GLN A 395 12.80 -21.22 17.61
C GLN A 395 11.29 -20.95 17.67
N PHE A 396 10.92 -19.68 17.72
CA PHE A 396 9.51 -19.30 17.66
C PHE A 396 8.84 -19.77 16.37
N LEU A 397 9.49 -19.59 15.21
CA LEU A 397 8.98 -20.06 13.93
C LEU A 397 8.83 -21.59 13.90
N PHE A 398 9.86 -22.30 14.38
CA PHE A 398 9.85 -23.76 14.44
C PHE A 398 8.72 -24.28 15.33
N ASN A 399 8.56 -23.72 16.52
CA ASN A 399 7.48 -24.09 17.46
C ASN A 399 6.09 -23.86 16.86
N GLN A 400 5.91 -22.77 16.09
CA GLN A 400 4.64 -22.50 15.40
C GLN A 400 4.35 -23.52 14.28
N PHE A 401 5.39 -23.98 13.56
CA PHE A 401 5.24 -25.05 12.58
C PHE A 401 4.89 -26.38 13.24
N GLU A 402 5.60 -26.76 14.29
CA GLU A 402 5.36 -27.98 15.05
C GLU A 402 3.96 -27.98 15.66
N GLN A 403 3.57 -26.90 16.32
CA GLN A 403 2.22 -26.77 16.89
C GLN A 403 1.14 -26.90 15.82
N SER A 404 1.31 -26.22 14.68
CA SER A 404 0.32 -26.30 13.59
C SER A 404 0.28 -27.67 12.95
N HIS A 405 1.43 -28.35 12.82
CA HIS A 405 1.52 -29.74 12.37
C HIS A 405 0.73 -30.66 13.27
N ASN A 406 0.96 -30.60 14.59
CA ASN A 406 0.26 -31.43 15.57
C ASN A 406 -1.27 -31.24 15.54
N PHE A 407 -1.73 -30.04 15.21
CA PHE A 407 -3.16 -29.79 15.06
C PHE A 407 -3.80 -30.43 13.81
N ILE A 408 -3.01 -30.74 12.78
CA ILE A 408 -3.55 -31.18 11.47
C ILE A 408 -3.13 -32.57 11.03
N ILE A 409 -2.47 -33.37 11.90
CA ILE A 409 -1.98 -34.73 11.57
C ILE A 409 -3.05 -35.55 10.81
N ASP A 410 -4.28 -35.54 11.31
CA ASP A 410 -5.41 -36.29 10.74
C ASP A 410 -6.34 -35.42 9.87
N LYS A 411 -5.91 -34.20 9.49
CA LYS A 411 -6.77 -33.21 8.82
C LYS A 411 -6.09 -32.65 7.55
N PRO A 412 -6.09 -33.39 6.45
CA PRO A 412 -5.39 -33.00 5.23
C PRO A 412 -5.87 -31.66 4.64
N LEU A 413 -7.15 -31.29 4.86
CA LEU A 413 -7.73 -30.01 4.47
C LEU A 413 -7.68 -28.94 5.58
N GLY A 414 -6.90 -29.19 6.65
CA GLY A 414 -6.78 -28.31 7.81
C GLY A 414 -7.98 -28.29 8.75
N ARG A 415 -8.02 -27.27 9.61
CA ARG A 415 -9.08 -27.08 10.64
C ARG A 415 -10.19 -26.12 10.20
N GLY A 416 -10.15 -25.66 8.94
CA GLY A 416 -11.16 -24.79 8.35
C GLY A 416 -10.70 -23.34 8.16
N LEU A 417 -11.17 -22.74 7.08
CA LEU A 417 -10.90 -21.34 6.75
C LEU A 417 -11.37 -20.40 7.86
N GLY A 418 -10.56 -19.41 8.16
CA GLY A 418 -10.85 -18.40 9.17
C GLY A 418 -10.59 -18.84 10.61
N ARG A 419 -10.23 -20.11 10.86
CA ARG A 419 -10.00 -20.65 12.21
C ARG A 419 -8.71 -20.18 12.89
N ALA A 420 -7.79 -19.54 12.14
CA ALA A 420 -6.60 -18.87 12.69
C ALA A 420 -6.51 -17.40 12.25
N THR A 421 -7.55 -16.86 11.64
CA THR A 421 -7.62 -15.47 11.19
C THR A 421 -8.22 -14.58 12.27
N ASN A 422 -7.46 -13.61 12.78
CA ASN A 422 -7.87 -12.76 13.91
C ASN A 422 -9.18 -11.99 13.69
N SER A 423 -9.44 -11.52 12.47
CA SER A 423 -10.66 -10.76 12.14
C SER A 423 -11.93 -11.59 12.16
N THR A 424 -11.83 -12.92 12.11
CA THR A 424 -12.97 -13.84 12.06
C THR A 424 -13.45 -14.29 13.44
N ARG A 425 -12.72 -13.97 14.52
CA ARG A 425 -13.07 -14.34 15.91
C ARG A 425 -14.46 -13.87 16.39
N ILE A 426 -15.06 -12.92 15.70
CA ILE A 426 -16.43 -12.48 15.97
C ILE A 426 -17.48 -13.55 15.58
N PHE A 427 -17.09 -14.54 14.78
CA PHE A 427 -17.95 -15.62 14.31
C PHE A 427 -17.64 -16.97 14.96
N GLY A 428 -16.66 -17.05 15.85
CA GLY A 428 -16.32 -18.28 16.55
C GLY A 428 -14.88 -18.30 17.05
N PHE A 429 -14.49 -19.44 17.61
CA PHE A 429 -13.15 -19.64 18.12
C PHE A 429 -12.09 -19.50 17.01
N THR A 430 -10.98 -18.84 17.33
CA THR A 430 -9.80 -18.75 16.47
C THR A 430 -8.54 -19.13 17.24
N GLN A 431 -7.72 -20.00 16.65
CA GLN A 431 -6.40 -20.34 17.15
C GLN A 431 -5.43 -19.19 16.88
N LEU A 432 -4.69 -18.76 17.89
CA LEU A 432 -3.63 -17.77 17.70
C LEU A 432 -2.41 -18.44 17.09
N ILE A 433 -2.09 -18.09 15.86
CA ILE A 433 -0.88 -18.49 15.13
C ILE A 433 -0.27 -17.23 14.54
N GLU A 434 0.94 -16.87 14.98
CA GLU A 434 1.56 -15.58 14.63
C GLU A 434 2.47 -15.65 13.39
N THR A 435 2.51 -16.79 12.72
CA THR A 435 3.33 -17.00 11.52
C THR A 435 2.44 -17.42 10.34
N PHE A 436 2.79 -16.95 9.13
CA PHE A 436 1.88 -17.01 8.00
C PHE A 436 1.71 -18.42 7.42
N GLN A 437 2.81 -19.14 7.14
CA GLN A 437 2.73 -20.50 6.59
C GLN A 437 2.12 -21.49 7.59
N PRO A 438 2.51 -21.54 8.87
CA PRO A 438 1.82 -22.34 9.89
C PRO A 438 0.34 -22.03 10.01
N LYS A 439 -0.06 -20.76 9.89
CA LYS A 439 -1.47 -20.38 9.85
C LYS A 439 -2.19 -20.98 8.65
N LEU A 440 -1.62 -20.86 7.45
CA LEU A 440 -2.20 -21.45 6.25
C LEU A 440 -2.30 -22.98 6.36
N MET A 441 -1.27 -23.62 6.92
CA MET A 441 -1.24 -25.04 7.19
C MET A 441 -2.36 -25.45 8.15
N TYR A 442 -2.56 -24.68 9.22
CA TYR A 442 -3.67 -24.93 10.15
C TYR A 442 -5.05 -24.78 9.48
N GLU A 443 -5.26 -23.74 8.68
CA GLU A 443 -6.55 -23.44 8.05
C GLU A 443 -6.88 -24.34 6.85
N LEU A 444 -5.91 -24.61 5.98
CA LEU A 444 -6.07 -25.22 4.65
C LEU A 444 -5.36 -26.57 4.50
N GLY A 445 -4.66 -27.03 5.55
CA GLY A 445 -3.77 -28.17 5.46
C GLY A 445 -2.51 -27.92 4.66
N TYR A 446 -1.68 -28.94 4.54
CA TYR A 446 -0.45 -28.87 3.73
C TYR A 446 -0.71 -28.53 2.26
N PRO A 447 -1.70 -29.18 1.56
CA PRO A 447 -1.93 -28.89 0.15
C PRO A 447 -2.30 -27.42 -0.10
N GLY A 448 -3.15 -26.82 0.77
CA GLY A 448 -3.53 -25.42 0.65
C GLY A 448 -2.38 -24.46 0.92
N MET A 449 -1.56 -24.73 1.94
CA MET A 449 -0.36 -23.95 2.23
C MET A 449 0.63 -23.98 1.05
N ILE A 450 0.90 -25.16 0.49
CA ILE A 450 1.79 -25.34 -0.65
C ILE A 450 1.25 -24.63 -1.89
N ALA A 451 -0.05 -24.78 -2.18
CA ALA A 451 -0.70 -24.12 -3.31
C ALA A 451 -0.58 -22.58 -3.21
N PHE A 452 -0.79 -22.03 -2.01
CA PHE A 452 -0.62 -20.59 -1.77
C PHE A 452 0.83 -20.15 -1.97
N GLN A 453 1.79 -20.89 -1.42
CA GLN A 453 3.20 -20.56 -1.55
C GLN A 453 3.68 -20.63 -3.01
N ILE A 454 3.25 -21.64 -3.77
CA ILE A 454 3.53 -21.76 -5.22
C ILE A 454 2.95 -20.55 -5.97
N MET A 455 1.73 -20.14 -5.67
CA MET A 455 1.12 -18.95 -6.28
C MET A 455 1.92 -17.68 -5.99
N LEU A 456 2.39 -17.48 -4.75
CA LEU A 456 3.21 -16.31 -4.39
C LEU A 456 4.57 -16.34 -5.10
N LEU A 457 5.25 -17.48 -5.15
CA LEU A 457 6.52 -17.64 -5.84
C LEU A 457 6.36 -17.41 -7.36
N HIS A 458 5.26 -17.90 -7.94
CA HIS A 458 4.94 -17.63 -9.34
C HIS A 458 4.73 -16.13 -9.61
N LEU A 459 3.98 -15.43 -8.75
CA LEU A 459 3.81 -13.98 -8.84
C LEU A 459 5.14 -13.23 -8.70
N ALA A 460 5.98 -13.62 -7.75
CA ALA A 460 7.31 -13.04 -7.57
C ALA A 460 8.19 -13.24 -8.82
N PHE A 461 8.11 -14.39 -9.47
CA PHE A 461 8.80 -14.67 -10.72
C PHE A 461 8.27 -13.83 -11.90
N LEU A 462 6.94 -13.73 -12.05
CA LEU A 462 6.33 -12.91 -13.11
C LEU A 462 6.69 -11.43 -12.95
N THR A 463 6.64 -10.91 -11.73
CA THR A 463 7.03 -9.53 -11.43
C THR A 463 8.55 -9.31 -11.63
N PHE A 464 9.40 -10.31 -11.33
CA PHE A 464 10.83 -10.27 -11.66
C PHE A 464 11.06 -10.09 -13.15
N ARG A 465 10.44 -10.95 -13.97
CA ARG A 465 10.52 -10.85 -15.43
C ARG A 465 10.05 -9.51 -15.95
N ALA A 466 8.95 -9.00 -15.39
CA ALA A 466 8.34 -7.73 -15.80
C ALA A 466 9.31 -6.54 -15.58
N TYR A 467 9.89 -6.38 -14.38
CA TYR A 467 10.80 -5.25 -14.15
C TYR A 467 12.14 -5.40 -14.90
N ARG A 468 12.62 -6.63 -15.09
CA ARG A 468 13.85 -6.89 -15.87
C ARG A 468 13.70 -6.52 -17.34
N ALA A 469 12.49 -6.62 -17.90
CA ALA A 469 12.18 -6.25 -19.28
C ALA A 469 12.18 -4.73 -19.53
N VAL A 470 12.15 -3.90 -18.47
CA VAL A 470 12.12 -2.43 -18.57
C VAL A 470 13.48 -1.88 -18.99
N LYS A 471 13.49 -0.99 -20.01
CA LYS A 471 14.72 -0.37 -20.57
C LYS A 471 15.05 0.96 -19.90
N ASP A 472 14.03 1.80 -19.56
CA ASP A 472 14.23 3.09 -18.88
C ASP A 472 14.82 2.85 -17.48
N LYS A 473 16.00 3.44 -17.21
CA LYS A 473 16.75 3.22 -15.97
C LYS A 473 15.96 3.59 -14.72
N ASN A 474 15.20 4.69 -14.76
CA ASN A 474 14.42 5.15 -13.60
C ASN A 474 13.24 4.21 -13.32
N LEU A 475 12.47 3.83 -14.37
CA LEU A 475 11.36 2.88 -14.23
C LEU A 475 11.86 1.52 -13.75
N ARG A 476 13.01 1.06 -14.26
CA ARG A 476 13.62 -0.21 -13.85
C ARG A 476 14.05 -0.18 -12.38
N SER A 477 14.60 0.94 -11.89
CA SER A 477 14.99 1.10 -10.49
C SER A 477 13.77 1.13 -9.56
N TYR A 478 12.68 1.81 -9.95
CA TYR A 478 11.39 1.69 -9.24
C TYR A 478 10.89 0.25 -9.20
N GLY A 479 10.92 -0.43 -10.36
CA GLY A 479 10.52 -1.82 -10.48
C GLY A 479 11.35 -2.75 -9.60
N ALA A 480 12.66 -2.56 -9.55
CA ALA A 480 13.55 -3.32 -8.68
C ALA A 480 13.22 -3.12 -7.20
N SER A 481 13.04 -1.86 -6.75
CA SER A 481 12.68 -1.57 -5.36
C SER A 481 11.34 -2.21 -4.96
N PHE A 482 10.33 -2.14 -5.83
CA PHE A 482 9.04 -2.76 -5.58
C PHE A 482 9.12 -4.28 -5.62
N TRP A 483 9.94 -4.84 -6.52
CA TRP A 483 10.13 -6.28 -6.60
C TRP A 483 10.83 -6.86 -5.36
N VAL A 484 11.82 -6.15 -4.80
CA VAL A 484 12.46 -6.57 -3.55
C VAL A 484 11.43 -6.68 -2.42
N PHE A 485 10.48 -5.75 -2.34
CA PHE A 485 9.36 -5.86 -1.39
C PHE A 485 8.48 -7.09 -1.66
N VAL A 486 8.07 -7.31 -2.91
CA VAL A 486 7.25 -8.48 -3.28
C VAL A 486 7.99 -9.77 -2.95
N GLY A 487 9.28 -9.88 -3.33
CA GLY A 487 10.11 -11.04 -3.02
C GLY A 487 10.28 -11.27 -1.51
N PHE A 488 10.56 -10.20 -0.76
CA PHE A 488 10.69 -10.26 0.69
C PHE A 488 9.42 -10.79 1.36
N ILE A 489 8.25 -10.23 1.04
CA ILE A 489 6.98 -10.68 1.62
C ILE A 489 6.62 -12.11 1.20
N THR A 490 6.96 -12.52 -0.04
CA THR A 490 6.71 -13.87 -0.55
C THR A 490 7.39 -14.96 0.29
N ILE A 491 8.59 -14.67 0.82
CA ILE A 491 9.37 -15.65 1.59
C ILE A 491 9.30 -15.45 3.11
N ASN A 492 8.79 -14.29 3.57
CA ASN A 492 8.77 -13.97 4.99
C ASN A 492 7.59 -14.66 5.73
N PRO A 493 7.85 -15.55 6.69
CA PRO A 493 6.80 -16.24 7.44
C PRO A 493 6.29 -15.46 8.64
N GLN A 494 7.05 -14.48 9.14
CA GLN A 494 6.80 -13.85 10.43
C GLN A 494 5.68 -12.81 10.36
N TYR A 495 4.88 -12.73 11.44
CA TYR A 495 3.80 -11.76 11.64
C TYR A 495 2.75 -11.71 10.52
N TYR A 496 2.45 -12.89 9.91
CA TYR A 496 1.39 -13.12 8.90
C TYR A 496 1.14 -11.89 7.98
N PRO A 497 2.14 -11.49 7.17
CA PRO A 497 2.12 -10.21 6.45
C PRO A 497 0.92 -10.07 5.51
N LEU A 498 0.47 -11.14 4.88
CA LEU A 498 -0.63 -11.08 3.92
C LEU A 498 -2.03 -11.07 4.54
N ASP A 499 -2.12 -11.21 5.88
CA ASP A 499 -3.36 -11.04 6.64
C ASP A 499 -3.50 -9.65 7.25
N VAL A 500 -2.43 -8.87 7.26
CA VAL A 500 -2.34 -7.62 8.00
C VAL A 500 -2.26 -6.43 7.06
N ASP A 501 -3.14 -5.45 7.28
CA ASP A 501 -2.99 -4.15 6.65
C ASP A 501 -1.86 -3.35 7.35
N PRO A 502 -1.11 -2.53 6.62
CA PRO A 502 -1.27 -2.21 5.21
C PRO A 502 -0.47 -3.12 4.27
N VAL A 503 0.35 -4.03 4.80
CA VAL A 503 1.31 -4.80 4.01
C VAL A 503 0.65 -5.72 2.99
N SER A 504 -0.48 -6.35 3.36
CA SER A 504 -1.27 -7.18 2.43
C SER A 504 -1.74 -6.37 1.21
N VAL A 505 -2.25 -5.16 1.42
CA VAL A 505 -2.66 -4.26 0.33
C VAL A 505 -1.47 -3.85 -0.52
N TYR A 506 -0.38 -3.40 0.11
CA TYR A 506 0.82 -2.95 -0.62
C TYR A 506 1.44 -4.07 -1.45
N TYR A 507 1.42 -5.30 -0.97
CA TYR A 507 1.93 -6.45 -1.72
C TYR A 507 1.26 -6.58 -3.09
N TRP A 508 -0.07 -6.64 -3.14
CA TRP A 508 -0.83 -6.79 -4.37
C TRP A 508 -0.78 -5.54 -5.25
N VAL A 509 -0.78 -4.36 -4.64
CA VAL A 509 -0.66 -3.07 -5.34
C VAL A 509 0.71 -2.95 -6.02
N LEU A 510 1.80 -3.25 -5.33
CA LEU A 510 3.14 -3.16 -5.90
C LEU A 510 3.36 -4.23 -6.97
N ALA A 511 2.84 -5.45 -6.78
CA ALA A 511 2.86 -6.48 -7.81
C ALA A 511 2.14 -5.99 -9.10
N GLY A 512 0.95 -5.39 -8.97
CA GLY A 512 0.21 -4.81 -10.09
C GLY A 512 0.94 -3.65 -10.77
N ALA A 513 1.61 -2.80 -9.98
CA ALA A 513 2.43 -1.70 -10.50
C ALA A 513 3.61 -2.23 -11.33
N ILE A 514 4.33 -3.25 -10.83
CA ILE A 514 5.46 -3.87 -11.53
C ILE A 514 5.01 -4.49 -12.86
N LEU A 515 3.92 -5.24 -12.85
CA LEU A 515 3.38 -5.88 -14.07
C LEU A 515 2.93 -4.86 -15.13
N LYS A 516 2.69 -3.60 -14.73
CA LYS A 516 2.38 -2.50 -15.65
C LYS A 516 3.61 -1.85 -16.27
N LEU A 517 4.78 -1.94 -15.62
CA LEU A 517 6.00 -1.22 -16.03
C LEU A 517 6.41 -1.45 -17.50
N PRO A 518 6.39 -2.68 -18.06
CA PRO A 518 6.80 -2.89 -19.46
C PRO A 518 5.94 -2.08 -20.44
N LYS A 519 4.64 -1.92 -20.14
CA LYS A 519 3.74 -1.13 -20.98
C LYS A 519 3.99 0.38 -20.85
N ILE A 520 4.34 0.85 -19.64
CA ILE A 520 4.73 2.24 -19.41
C ILE A 520 6.06 2.54 -20.07
N ASP A 521 7.03 1.60 -19.99
CA ASP A 521 8.34 1.74 -20.64
C ASP A 521 8.21 1.86 -22.15
N LYS A 522 7.37 1.01 -22.77
CA LYS A 522 7.08 1.11 -24.20
C LYS A 522 6.53 2.51 -24.56
N GLN A 523 5.59 3.05 -23.80
CA GLN A 523 5.07 4.41 -24.04
C GLN A 523 6.20 5.46 -23.97
N VAL A 524 7.10 5.36 -22.99
CA VAL A 524 8.22 6.30 -22.83
C VAL A 524 9.23 6.16 -23.99
N GLN A 525 9.47 4.93 -24.50
CA GLN A 525 10.34 4.74 -25.66
C GLN A 525 9.70 5.30 -26.94
N ASP A 526 8.41 5.04 -27.15
CA ASP A 526 7.67 5.58 -28.29
C ASP A 526 7.65 7.13 -28.28
N GLU A 527 7.41 7.75 -27.11
CA GLU A 527 7.49 9.21 -26.94
C GLU A 527 8.89 9.76 -27.29
N LYS A 528 9.96 9.12 -26.81
CA LYS A 528 11.33 9.54 -27.12
C LYS A 528 11.67 9.40 -28.61
N HIS A 529 11.18 8.36 -29.26
CA HIS A 529 11.41 8.16 -30.70
C HIS A 529 10.76 9.28 -31.51
N LEU A 530 9.50 9.62 -31.21
CA LEU A 530 8.80 10.73 -31.85
C LEU A 530 9.47 12.09 -31.62
N GLU A 531 10.02 12.33 -30.44
CA GLU A 531 10.79 13.56 -30.14
C GLU A 531 12.08 13.63 -30.97
N LEU A 532 12.80 12.51 -31.13
CA LEU A 532 14.01 12.45 -31.95
C LEU A 532 13.73 12.67 -33.44
N GLU A 533 12.71 12.00 -33.99
CA GLU A 533 12.27 12.19 -35.37
C GLU A 533 11.86 13.66 -35.64
N GLY A 534 11.10 14.26 -34.69
CA GLY A 534 10.74 15.67 -34.79
C GLY A 534 11.95 16.59 -34.81
N HIS A 535 12.96 16.33 -33.99
CA HIS A 535 14.20 17.13 -33.93
C HIS A 535 15.07 16.94 -35.19
N GLU A 536 15.16 15.73 -35.72
CA GLU A 536 15.87 15.46 -36.97
C GLU A 536 15.23 16.20 -38.18
N LEU A 537 13.90 16.24 -38.24
CA LEU A 537 13.17 16.99 -39.26
C LEU A 537 13.43 18.50 -39.16
N GLU A 538 13.42 19.06 -37.92
CA GLU A 538 13.73 20.47 -37.71
C GLU A 538 15.19 20.83 -38.10
N VAL A 539 16.16 19.98 -37.75
CA VAL A 539 17.58 20.14 -38.13
C VAL A 539 17.75 20.06 -39.64
N HIS A 540 17.07 19.10 -40.28
CA HIS A 540 17.13 18.95 -41.72
C HIS A 540 16.55 20.16 -42.47
N ASP A 541 15.43 20.71 -42.00
CA ASP A 541 14.83 21.93 -42.58
C ASP A 541 15.72 23.18 -42.37
N GLN A 542 16.38 23.30 -41.21
CA GLN A 542 17.34 24.37 -40.96
C GLN A 542 18.58 24.28 -41.87
N LEU A 543 19.10 23.07 -42.12
CA LEU A 543 20.20 22.82 -43.03
C LEU A 543 19.84 23.12 -44.48
N LYS A 544 18.62 22.77 -44.91
CA LYS A 544 18.11 23.15 -46.23
C LYS A 544 17.97 24.69 -46.38
N GLU A 545 17.49 25.36 -45.37
CA GLU A 545 17.35 26.83 -45.37
C GLU A 545 18.71 27.53 -45.45
N LYS A 546 19.72 27.03 -44.71
CA LYS A 546 21.10 27.50 -44.78
C LYS A 546 21.76 27.28 -46.15
N LYS A 547 21.53 26.12 -46.78
CA LYS A 547 22.02 25.83 -48.14
C LYS A 547 21.39 26.74 -49.18
N ILE A 548 20.09 27.05 -49.10
CA ILE A 548 19.39 27.97 -49.99
C ILE A 548 19.94 29.41 -49.84
N ILE A 549 20.28 29.85 -48.60
CA ILE A 549 20.85 31.18 -48.35
C ILE A 549 22.28 31.25 -48.88
N ALA A 550 23.07 30.19 -48.75
CA ALA A 550 24.46 30.15 -49.21
C ALA A 550 24.59 30.03 -50.73
N SER A 551 23.54 29.56 -51.45
CA SER A 551 23.52 29.44 -52.90
C SER A 551 22.84 30.60 -53.65
N ALA A 552 22.45 31.69 -52.94
CA ALA A 552 21.92 32.90 -53.57
C ALA A 552 23.10 33.67 -54.22
N PRO A 553 23.11 33.95 -55.52
CA PRO A 553 24.16 34.74 -56.17
C PRO A 553 24.14 36.15 -55.61
N ILE A 554 25.35 36.70 -55.39
CA ILE A 554 25.65 38.07 -54.93
C ILE A 554 25.21 39.10 -55.99
#